data_3cf32be8b8aae32347d632bd276ca08c
#
_entry.id   3cf32be8b8aae32347d632bd276ca08c
#
_cell.length_a   1.000
_cell.length_b   1.000
_cell.length_c   1.000
_cell.angle_alpha   90.00
_cell.angle_beta   90.00
_cell.angle_gamma   90.00
#
_symmetry.space_group_name_H-M   'P 1'
#
loop_
_entity.id
_entity.type
_entity.pdbx_description
1 polymer ?
#
loop_
_entity_poly.entity_id
_entity_poly.type
_entity_poly.pdbx_seq_one_letter_code
_entity_poly.pdbx_strand_id
1 'polypeptide(L)'
;MTSLIPVTTTRLGDHLPLLDLLPDSQPSAWVRGGEGLVGWGVHATTTVSGPHRFADARHWWQKQLETFAVTNTVHGNGTGPVLFSSFSFSPDDVSVLVIPKVIVGKKGDKSWITWIGSDPQPVLSAAKPTPPRTSITWEVNESSDQAWKSWVQTAVDRIHNNELDKVVLARDVLGTSPSAIDARSILHTLAAEYPSTWNFAVAGLVGATPELLLRLTKRMVTSRVLAGTISKTGDDERDLALAASLARSSKDLEEHEYAVRSVADAIEPFCTSINVPESPFVLHLANVMHLATD
;
A
#
# COMPACT_ATOMS: atom_id res chain seq x y z
N MET A 1 2.36 39.02 5.52
CA MET A 1 3.12 37.78 5.68
C MET A 1 2.14 36.74 6.23
N THR A 2 1.86 35.70 5.50
CA THR A 2 1.00 34.60 5.99
C THR A 2 1.75 33.91 7.11
N SER A 3 1.17 33.80 8.30
CA SER A 3 1.81 33.09 9.42
C SER A 3 1.94 31.61 9.06
N LEU A 4 3.12 31.01 9.31
CA LEU A 4 3.33 29.59 9.12
C LEU A 4 2.44 28.77 10.06
N ILE A 5 1.99 27.61 9.60
CA ILE A 5 1.15 26.69 10.35
C ILE A 5 2.04 25.82 11.23
N PRO A 6 1.86 25.78 12.54
CA PRO A 6 2.63 24.93 13.41
C PRO A 6 2.40 23.45 13.10
N VAL A 7 3.49 22.69 13.05
CA VAL A 7 3.47 21.22 13.00
C VAL A 7 4.37 20.71 14.12
N THR A 8 3.79 20.00 15.06
CA THR A 8 4.52 19.54 16.23
C THR A 8 4.59 18.02 16.25
N THR A 9 5.79 17.48 16.49
CA THR A 9 6.01 16.05 16.70
C THR A 9 6.66 15.81 18.04
N THR A 10 6.04 14.96 18.85
CA THR A 10 6.54 14.56 20.18
C THR A 10 6.54 13.05 20.34
N ARG A 11 7.38 12.56 21.26
CA ARG A 11 7.37 11.15 21.65
C ARG A 11 6.07 10.83 22.39
N LEU A 12 5.50 9.66 22.07
CA LEU A 12 4.43 9.06 22.85
C LEU A 12 5.01 8.03 23.81
N GLY A 13 4.40 7.91 25.00
CA GLY A 13 4.55 6.76 25.89
C GLY A 13 3.73 5.56 25.39
N ASP A 14 3.32 4.72 26.32
CA ASP A 14 2.44 3.59 26.01
C ASP A 14 1.11 4.08 25.44
N HIS A 15 0.69 3.43 24.38
CA HIS A 15 -0.58 3.70 23.71
C HIS A 15 -1.20 2.42 23.17
N LEU A 16 -2.46 2.50 22.79
CA LEU A 16 -3.19 1.42 22.11
C LEU A 16 -2.52 1.04 20.78
N PRO A 17 -2.79 -0.15 20.25
CA PRO A 17 -2.38 -0.52 18.89
C PRO A 17 -2.78 0.55 17.88
N LEU A 18 -1.95 0.78 16.85
CA LEU A 18 -2.14 1.90 15.92
C LEU A 18 -3.54 1.92 15.29
N LEU A 19 -4.04 0.76 14.87
CA LEU A 19 -5.36 0.68 14.20
C LEU A 19 -6.52 0.99 15.15
N ASP A 20 -6.36 0.74 16.48
CA ASP A 20 -7.37 1.03 17.48
C ASP A 20 -7.53 2.54 17.75
N LEU A 21 -6.61 3.36 17.26
CA LEU A 21 -6.67 4.82 17.36
C LEU A 21 -7.47 5.47 16.23
N LEU A 22 -7.76 4.74 15.14
CA LEU A 22 -8.40 5.31 13.96
C LEU A 22 -9.88 5.63 14.22
N PRO A 23 -10.33 6.86 13.96
CA PRO A 23 -11.75 7.20 13.97
C PRO A 23 -12.48 6.56 12.77
N ASP A 24 -13.81 6.61 12.80
CA ASP A 24 -14.68 6.08 11.75
C ASP A 24 -14.66 6.89 10.44
N SER A 25 -14.15 8.11 10.48
CA SER A 25 -14.11 9.01 9.33
C SER A 25 -12.68 9.23 8.83
N GLN A 26 -12.50 9.12 7.54
CA GLN A 26 -11.27 9.46 6.80
C GLN A 26 -9.97 8.86 7.40
N PRO A 27 -9.93 7.56 7.70
CA PRO A 27 -8.73 6.94 8.20
C PRO A 27 -7.66 6.89 7.10
N SER A 28 -6.42 7.18 7.48
CA SER A 28 -5.23 6.88 6.69
C SER A 28 -4.39 5.87 7.45
N ALA A 29 -3.88 4.86 6.79
CA ALA A 29 -3.07 3.81 7.43
C ALA A 29 -2.00 3.27 6.49
N TRP A 30 -0.85 2.95 7.06
CA TRP A 30 0.23 2.21 6.44
C TRP A 30 0.94 1.41 7.54
N VAL A 31 0.45 0.20 7.81
CA VAL A 31 0.83 -0.59 8.99
C VAL A 31 1.24 -2.01 8.59
N ARG A 32 2.28 -2.55 9.21
CA ARG A 32 2.75 -3.91 9.05
C ARG A 32 3.26 -4.46 10.38
N GLY A 33 2.74 -5.60 10.83
CA GLY A 33 3.15 -6.22 12.10
C GLY A 33 2.98 -5.29 13.32
N GLY A 34 1.96 -4.45 13.33
CA GLY A 34 1.71 -3.49 14.42
C GLY A 34 2.60 -2.23 14.40
N GLU A 35 3.49 -2.10 13.41
CA GLU A 35 4.34 -0.93 13.19
C GLU A 35 3.89 -0.15 11.95
N GLY A 36 4.22 1.13 11.88
CA GLY A 36 3.92 2.00 10.74
C GLY A 36 3.30 3.31 11.15
N LEU A 37 2.37 3.81 10.34
CA LEU A 37 1.71 5.10 10.51
C LEU A 37 0.21 4.95 10.39
N VAL A 38 -0.51 5.66 11.25
CA VAL A 38 -1.94 5.93 11.09
C VAL A 38 -2.18 7.43 11.16
N GLY A 39 -3.21 7.92 10.47
CA GLY A 39 -3.55 9.32 10.48
C GLY A 39 -5.05 9.54 10.30
N TRP A 40 -5.55 10.67 10.77
CA TRP A 40 -6.95 11.06 10.66
C TRP A 40 -7.14 12.57 10.64
N GLY A 41 -8.36 12.95 10.30
CA GLY A 41 -8.68 14.32 9.96
C GLY A 41 -7.92 14.76 8.70
N VAL A 42 -8.46 15.68 7.96
CA VAL A 42 -7.80 16.19 6.75
C VAL A 42 -7.31 17.60 7.02
N HIS A 43 -5.99 17.81 6.98
CA HIS A 43 -5.41 19.15 6.95
C HIS A 43 -5.52 19.72 5.53
N ALA A 44 -5.07 18.96 4.55
CA ALA A 44 -5.17 19.31 3.15
C ALA A 44 -5.30 18.06 2.28
N THR A 45 -5.99 18.19 1.17
CA THR A 45 -6.13 17.13 0.16
C THR A 45 -6.14 17.75 -1.23
N THR A 46 -5.69 16.99 -2.21
CA THR A 46 -5.79 17.34 -3.61
C THR A 46 -5.86 16.08 -4.47
N THR A 47 -6.23 16.27 -5.71
CA THR A 47 -6.19 15.24 -6.73
C THR A 47 -5.26 15.66 -7.86
N VAL A 48 -4.60 14.68 -8.47
CA VAL A 48 -3.77 14.86 -9.66
C VAL A 48 -4.08 13.77 -10.67
N SER A 49 -3.92 14.09 -11.96
CA SER A 49 -4.10 13.15 -13.08
C SER A 49 -3.16 13.53 -14.22
N GLY A 50 -3.19 12.78 -15.30
CA GLY A 50 -2.35 13.03 -16.47
C GLY A 50 -0.94 12.44 -16.37
N PRO A 51 -0.15 12.59 -17.43
CA PRO A 51 1.21 12.02 -17.51
C PRO A 51 2.17 12.63 -16.49
N HIS A 52 1.90 13.83 -16.00
CA HIS A 52 2.74 14.55 -15.04
C HIS A 52 2.28 14.41 -13.57
N ARG A 53 1.28 13.57 -13.29
CA ARG A 53 0.66 13.42 -11.94
C ARG A 53 1.66 13.23 -10.79
N PHE A 54 2.78 12.55 -11.01
CA PHE A 54 3.81 12.37 -9.98
C PHE A 54 4.61 13.66 -9.71
N ALA A 55 4.92 14.41 -10.78
CA ALA A 55 5.60 15.70 -10.67
C ALA A 55 4.69 16.75 -10.01
N ASP A 56 3.42 16.76 -10.38
CA ASP A 56 2.40 17.65 -9.82
C ASP A 56 2.16 17.36 -8.34
N ALA A 57 2.07 16.08 -7.97
CA ALA A 57 1.97 15.63 -6.58
C ALA A 57 3.18 16.10 -5.75
N ARG A 58 4.40 15.93 -6.28
CA ARG A 58 5.63 16.39 -5.62
C ARG A 58 5.63 17.90 -5.45
N HIS A 59 5.24 18.65 -6.48
CA HIS A 59 5.18 20.10 -6.44
C HIS A 59 4.16 20.59 -5.42
N TRP A 60 2.97 19.99 -5.41
CA TRP A 60 1.95 20.31 -4.41
C TRP A 60 2.43 20.03 -3.00
N TRP A 61 3.07 18.88 -2.76
CA TRP A 61 3.64 18.53 -1.46
C TRP A 61 4.71 19.52 -0.99
N GLN A 62 5.61 19.92 -1.88
CA GLN A 62 6.64 20.92 -1.58
C GLN A 62 6.02 22.26 -1.16
N LYS A 63 4.97 22.71 -1.87
CA LYS A 63 4.24 23.92 -1.49
C LYS A 63 3.57 23.81 -0.11
N GLN A 64 3.02 22.64 0.22
CA GLN A 64 2.46 22.42 1.57
C GLN A 64 3.56 22.55 2.64
N LEU A 65 4.72 21.93 2.42
CA LEU A 65 5.84 22.01 3.35
C LEU A 65 6.33 23.44 3.61
N GLU A 66 6.29 24.31 2.61
CA GLU A 66 6.66 25.73 2.75
C GLU A 66 5.71 26.51 3.67
N THR A 67 4.49 26.02 3.89
CA THR A 67 3.51 26.64 4.79
C THR A 67 3.70 26.23 6.25
N PHE A 68 4.55 25.25 6.56
CA PHE A 68 4.69 24.67 7.88
C PHE A 68 5.86 25.22 8.67
N ALA A 69 5.62 25.49 9.97
CA ALA A 69 6.65 25.68 10.98
C ALA A 69 6.80 24.38 11.78
N VAL A 70 7.79 23.55 11.41
CA VAL A 70 7.93 22.20 11.98
C VAL A 70 8.81 22.20 13.22
N THR A 71 8.26 21.69 14.33
CA THR A 71 8.98 21.33 15.56
C THR A 71 8.95 19.83 15.75
N ASN A 72 10.08 19.16 15.63
CA ASN A 72 10.18 17.70 15.73
C ASN A 72 11.25 17.29 16.74
N THR A 73 10.83 16.67 17.84
CA THR A 73 11.74 16.22 18.94
C THR A 73 12.10 14.73 18.85
N VAL A 74 11.52 13.99 17.90
CA VAL A 74 11.72 12.53 17.81
C VAL A 74 12.78 12.14 16.79
N HIS A 75 12.80 12.80 15.66
CA HIS A 75 13.67 12.58 14.52
C HIS A 75 13.68 11.12 14.00
N GLY A 76 13.27 10.92 12.77
CA GLY A 76 13.24 9.61 12.12
C GLY A 76 12.29 9.57 10.93
N ASN A 77 12.28 8.44 10.25
CA ASN A 77 11.37 8.22 9.11
C ASN A 77 9.92 8.19 9.61
N GLY A 78 9.06 8.93 8.95
CA GLY A 78 7.63 9.03 9.31
C GLY A 78 7.32 9.98 10.46
N THR A 79 8.33 10.73 10.99
CA THR A 79 8.12 11.81 11.94
C THR A 79 7.96 13.15 11.21
N GLY A 80 7.17 14.07 11.76
CA GLY A 80 6.81 15.32 11.08
C GLY A 80 5.56 15.16 10.20
N PRO A 81 5.29 16.12 9.30
CA PRO A 81 4.17 16.04 8.37
C PRO A 81 4.38 14.88 7.39
N VAL A 82 3.31 14.15 7.09
CA VAL A 82 3.34 13.00 6.17
C VAL A 82 2.23 13.16 5.13
N LEU A 83 2.55 12.79 3.90
CA LEU A 83 1.62 12.68 2.79
C LEU A 83 1.25 11.21 2.58
N PHE A 84 -0.04 10.89 2.68
CA PHE A 84 -0.59 9.64 2.18
C PHE A 84 -1.10 9.86 0.76
N SER A 85 -0.81 8.93 -0.13
CA SER A 85 -1.22 9.05 -1.53
C SER A 85 -1.63 7.71 -2.11
N SER A 86 -2.59 7.77 -3.03
CA SER A 86 -3.01 6.67 -3.88
C SER A 86 -2.93 7.12 -5.33
N PHE A 87 -1.96 6.58 -6.06
CA PHE A 87 -1.79 6.90 -7.49
C PHE A 87 -2.55 5.89 -8.35
N SER A 88 -3.30 6.42 -9.31
CA SER A 88 -3.94 5.61 -10.34
C SER A 88 -2.93 4.94 -11.26
N PHE A 89 -3.26 3.76 -11.78
CA PHE A 89 -2.46 3.09 -12.81
C PHE A 89 -2.51 3.87 -14.13
N SER A 90 -3.71 4.16 -14.62
CA SER A 90 -3.88 5.00 -15.81
C SER A 90 -3.61 6.47 -15.51
N PRO A 91 -2.90 7.20 -16.38
CA PRO A 91 -2.77 8.65 -16.26
C PRO A 91 -4.11 9.39 -16.39
N ASP A 92 -5.10 8.80 -17.05
CA ASP A 92 -6.41 9.43 -17.25
C ASP A 92 -7.28 9.37 -15.99
N ASP A 93 -6.93 8.50 -15.05
CA ASP A 93 -7.63 8.36 -13.79
C ASP A 93 -7.08 9.29 -12.71
N VAL A 94 -7.90 9.52 -11.68
CA VAL A 94 -7.59 10.42 -10.58
C VAL A 94 -6.74 9.73 -9.52
N SER A 95 -5.64 10.38 -9.16
CA SER A 95 -4.81 10.05 -8.00
C SER A 95 -5.13 10.98 -6.84
N VAL A 96 -5.11 10.50 -5.62
CA VAL A 96 -5.50 11.25 -4.43
C VAL A 96 -4.33 11.41 -3.46
N LEU A 97 -4.18 12.62 -2.93
CA LEU A 97 -3.17 12.99 -1.95
C LEU A 97 -3.85 13.55 -0.70
N VAL A 98 -3.44 13.06 0.48
CA VAL A 98 -4.04 13.46 1.77
C VAL A 98 -2.94 13.76 2.79
N ILE A 99 -3.00 14.93 3.40
CA ILE A 99 -2.21 15.28 4.58
C ILE A 99 -3.15 15.18 5.79
N PRO A 100 -3.00 14.17 6.66
CA PRO A 100 -3.81 14.07 7.87
C PRO A 100 -3.50 15.22 8.84
N LYS A 101 -4.50 15.63 9.62
CA LYS A 101 -4.31 16.63 10.70
C LYS A 101 -3.54 16.04 11.88
N VAL A 102 -3.77 14.75 12.19
CA VAL A 102 -3.09 14.01 13.24
C VAL A 102 -2.48 12.74 12.65
N ILE A 103 -1.26 12.44 13.04
CA ILE A 103 -0.53 11.23 12.61
C ILE A 103 0.08 10.60 13.85
N VAL A 104 -0.10 9.30 14.03
CA VAL A 104 0.58 8.49 15.04
C VAL A 104 1.44 7.45 14.35
N GLY A 105 2.67 7.32 14.81
CA GLY A 105 3.60 6.34 14.28
C GLY A 105 4.25 5.48 15.35
N LYS A 106 4.63 4.27 14.95
CA LYS A 106 5.36 3.31 15.78
C LYS A 106 6.42 2.58 14.97
N LYS A 107 7.61 2.46 15.54
CA LYS A 107 8.70 1.65 15.00
C LYS A 107 9.61 1.14 16.12
N GLY A 108 9.64 -0.17 16.32
CA GLY A 108 10.32 -0.80 17.46
C GLY A 108 9.74 -0.29 18.80
N ASP A 109 10.62 0.21 19.64
CA ASP A 109 10.31 0.79 20.97
C ASP A 109 9.90 2.28 20.89
N LYS A 110 9.87 2.87 19.69
CA LYS A 110 9.58 4.29 19.49
C LYS A 110 8.18 4.49 18.98
N SER A 111 7.44 5.35 19.69
CA SER A 111 6.14 5.85 19.24
C SER A 111 6.12 7.36 19.29
N TRP A 112 5.40 7.97 18.38
CA TRP A 112 5.29 9.44 18.28
C TRP A 112 3.92 9.86 17.78
N ILE A 113 3.58 11.10 18.06
CA ILE A 113 2.43 11.81 17.52
C ILE A 113 2.90 13.08 16.83
N THR A 114 2.31 13.34 15.66
CA THR A 114 2.44 14.61 14.93
C THR A 114 1.06 15.20 14.76
N TRP A 115 0.91 16.50 14.99
CA TRP A 115 -0.33 17.22 14.71
C TRP A 115 -0.06 18.56 14.05
N ILE A 116 -1.00 19.00 13.25
CA ILE A 116 -0.94 20.23 12.45
C ILE A 116 -1.95 21.22 13.02
N GLY A 117 -1.48 22.40 13.37
CA GLY A 117 -2.26 23.48 13.95
C GLY A 117 -1.74 23.94 15.32
N SER A 118 -2.36 25.01 15.85
CA SER A 118 -2.00 25.61 17.15
C SER A 118 -2.71 24.96 18.34
N ASP A 119 -3.56 23.97 18.09
CA ASP A 119 -4.27 23.26 19.15
C ASP A 119 -3.28 22.50 20.07
N PRO A 120 -3.62 22.25 21.32
CA PRO A 120 -2.85 21.36 22.19
C PRO A 120 -2.70 19.97 21.59
N GLN A 121 -1.71 19.20 22.08
CA GLN A 121 -1.52 17.81 21.67
C GLN A 121 -2.84 17.03 21.80
N PRO A 122 -3.29 16.34 20.72
CA PRO A 122 -4.50 15.53 20.77
C PRO A 122 -4.41 14.43 21.84
N VAL A 123 -5.48 14.27 22.61
CA VAL A 123 -5.60 13.16 23.55
C VAL A 123 -5.98 11.92 22.77
N LEU A 124 -5.14 10.88 22.87
CA LEU A 124 -5.40 9.60 22.22
C LEU A 124 -6.38 8.78 23.09
N SER A 125 -7.44 8.32 22.47
CA SER A 125 -8.41 7.40 23.09
C SER A 125 -8.68 6.25 22.12
N ALA A 126 -9.18 5.13 22.66
CA ALA A 126 -9.69 4.07 21.81
C ALA A 126 -10.78 4.62 20.88
N ALA A 127 -10.69 4.31 19.63
CA ALA A 127 -11.75 4.59 18.70
C ALA A 127 -13.03 3.83 19.11
N LYS A 128 -14.18 4.33 18.67
CA LYS A 128 -15.43 3.58 18.83
C LYS A 128 -15.29 2.19 18.21
N PRO A 129 -15.85 1.15 18.82
CA PRO A 129 -15.84 -0.18 18.24
C PRO A 129 -16.35 -0.15 16.79
N THR A 130 -15.72 -0.94 15.94
CA THR A 130 -16.21 -1.09 14.56
C THR A 130 -17.57 -1.78 14.58
N PRO A 131 -18.54 -1.32 13.78
CA PRO A 131 -19.81 -2.01 13.68
C PRO A 131 -19.61 -3.44 13.13
N PRO A 132 -20.52 -4.36 13.43
CA PRO A 132 -20.50 -5.70 12.83
C PRO A 132 -20.46 -5.59 11.31
N ARG A 133 -19.78 -6.54 10.65
CA ARG A 133 -19.77 -6.59 9.18
C ARG A 133 -21.21 -6.72 8.66
N THR A 134 -21.57 -5.82 7.78
CA THR A 134 -22.84 -5.92 7.05
C THR A 134 -22.69 -6.91 5.90
N SER A 135 -23.83 -7.54 5.53
CA SER A 135 -23.87 -8.40 4.34
C SER A 135 -23.54 -7.57 3.09
N ILE A 136 -22.73 -8.14 2.22
CA ILE A 136 -22.42 -7.56 0.90
C ILE A 136 -23.11 -8.40 -0.15
N THR A 137 -23.90 -7.75 -1.00
CA THR A 137 -24.45 -8.35 -2.20
C THR A 137 -23.52 -8.06 -3.36
N TRP A 138 -23.01 -9.11 -3.99
CA TRP A 138 -22.09 -8.99 -5.12
C TRP A 138 -22.87 -9.00 -6.44
N GLU A 139 -22.57 -8.06 -7.31
CA GLU A 139 -23.15 -8.05 -8.66
C GLU A 139 -22.38 -9.05 -9.52
N VAL A 140 -23.07 -10.16 -9.83
CA VAL A 140 -22.58 -11.15 -10.79
C VAL A 140 -23.20 -10.81 -12.16
N ASN A 141 -22.35 -10.31 -13.07
CA ASN A 141 -22.78 -9.99 -14.42
C ASN A 141 -22.25 -11.07 -15.40
N GLU A 142 -23.15 -11.91 -15.94
CA GLU A 142 -22.76 -12.95 -16.91
C GLU A 142 -22.07 -12.39 -18.15
N SER A 143 -22.44 -11.17 -18.59
CA SER A 143 -21.79 -10.50 -19.71
C SER A 143 -20.33 -10.14 -19.38
N SER A 144 -20.01 -9.87 -18.12
CA SER A 144 -18.65 -9.61 -17.67
C SER A 144 -17.76 -10.85 -17.73
N ASP A 145 -18.31 -12.04 -17.49
CA ASP A 145 -17.56 -13.30 -17.58
C ASP A 145 -17.25 -13.69 -19.03
N GLN A 146 -18.16 -13.44 -19.96
CA GLN A 146 -17.91 -13.63 -21.39
C GLN A 146 -16.89 -12.62 -21.92
N ALA A 147 -17.01 -11.35 -21.53
CA ALA A 147 -16.04 -10.33 -21.89
C ALA A 147 -14.64 -10.67 -21.36
N TRP A 148 -14.54 -11.14 -20.11
CA TRP A 148 -13.30 -11.59 -19.52
C TRP A 148 -12.64 -12.70 -20.31
N LYS A 149 -13.38 -13.75 -20.68
CA LYS A 149 -12.89 -14.84 -21.51
C LYS A 149 -12.41 -14.36 -22.88
N SER A 150 -13.14 -13.42 -23.49
CA SER A 150 -12.75 -12.82 -24.77
C SER A 150 -11.46 -12.00 -24.64
N TRP A 151 -11.28 -11.25 -23.55
CA TRP A 151 -10.03 -10.50 -23.30
C TRP A 151 -8.84 -11.44 -23.10
N VAL A 152 -9.02 -12.53 -22.34
CA VAL A 152 -7.98 -13.55 -22.19
C VAL A 152 -7.60 -14.14 -23.52
N GLN A 153 -8.57 -14.53 -24.37
CA GLN A 153 -8.29 -15.06 -25.70
C GLN A 153 -7.54 -14.04 -26.58
N THR A 154 -7.99 -12.78 -26.58
CA THR A 154 -7.31 -11.70 -27.33
C THR A 154 -5.87 -11.51 -26.86
N ALA A 155 -5.62 -11.56 -25.54
CA ALA A 155 -4.28 -11.46 -24.99
C ALA A 155 -3.39 -12.63 -25.43
N VAL A 156 -3.90 -13.86 -25.38
CA VAL A 156 -3.20 -15.06 -25.85
C VAL A 156 -2.86 -14.97 -27.34
N ASP A 157 -3.82 -14.54 -28.16
CA ASP A 157 -3.61 -14.39 -29.62
C ASP A 157 -2.52 -13.36 -29.93
N ARG A 158 -2.49 -12.22 -29.19
CA ARG A 158 -1.45 -11.20 -29.34
C ARG A 158 -0.06 -11.68 -28.91
N ILE A 159 0.02 -12.50 -27.85
CA ILE A 159 1.28 -13.13 -27.43
C ILE A 159 1.77 -14.10 -28.50
N HIS A 160 0.89 -14.95 -29.06
CA HIS A 160 1.26 -15.87 -30.13
C HIS A 160 1.71 -15.15 -31.41
N ASN A 161 1.19 -13.95 -31.65
CA ASN A 161 1.60 -13.13 -32.82
C ASN A 161 2.86 -12.28 -32.53
N ASN A 162 3.51 -12.42 -31.37
CA ASN A 162 4.66 -11.61 -30.92
C ASN A 162 4.36 -10.11 -30.86
N GLU A 163 3.11 -9.73 -30.60
CA GLU A 163 2.71 -8.35 -30.34
C GLU A 163 2.91 -7.95 -28.88
N LEU A 164 2.91 -8.93 -27.97
CA LEU A 164 3.10 -8.79 -26.53
C LEU A 164 3.96 -9.96 -26.03
N ASP A 165 4.86 -9.70 -25.10
CA ASP A 165 5.60 -10.75 -24.38
C ASP A 165 4.81 -11.23 -23.17
N LYS A 166 4.17 -10.30 -22.45
CA LYS A 166 3.40 -10.56 -21.24
C LYS A 166 2.31 -9.51 -21.06
N VAL A 167 1.18 -9.91 -20.47
CA VAL A 167 0.14 -9.00 -19.98
C VAL A 167 -0.50 -9.55 -18.72
N VAL A 168 -0.84 -8.65 -17.78
CA VAL A 168 -1.65 -8.96 -16.61
C VAL A 168 -3.04 -8.36 -16.81
N LEU A 169 -4.05 -9.22 -16.77
CA LEU A 169 -5.44 -8.81 -16.87
C LEU A 169 -6.04 -8.68 -15.48
N ALA A 170 -6.88 -7.68 -15.28
CA ALA A 170 -7.63 -7.47 -14.06
C ALA A 170 -9.09 -7.17 -14.36
N ARG A 171 -9.97 -7.50 -13.43
CA ARG A 171 -11.38 -7.09 -13.43
C ARG A 171 -11.80 -6.69 -12.03
N ASP A 172 -12.79 -5.83 -11.95
CA ASP A 172 -13.47 -5.43 -10.72
C ASP A 172 -14.76 -6.23 -10.50
N VAL A 173 -15.20 -6.23 -9.27
CA VAL A 173 -16.50 -6.77 -8.85
C VAL A 173 -17.15 -5.75 -7.94
N LEU A 174 -18.41 -5.38 -8.24
CA LEU A 174 -19.15 -4.42 -7.43
C LEU A 174 -19.87 -5.13 -6.29
N GLY A 175 -19.60 -4.70 -5.06
CA GLY A 175 -20.30 -5.15 -3.86
C GLY A 175 -21.13 -4.03 -3.27
N THR A 176 -22.41 -4.28 -3.06
CA THR A 176 -23.35 -3.34 -2.45
C THR A 176 -23.66 -3.74 -1.01
N SER A 177 -23.61 -2.78 -0.10
CA SER A 177 -23.96 -2.94 1.31
C SER A 177 -25.13 -2.02 1.69
N PRO A 178 -26.07 -2.46 2.55
CA PRO A 178 -27.18 -1.62 3.01
C PRO A 178 -26.75 -0.48 3.94
N SER A 179 -25.53 -0.52 4.45
CA SER A 179 -24.93 0.55 5.28
C SER A 179 -23.50 0.87 4.83
N ALA A 180 -23.00 2.03 5.21
CA ALA A 180 -21.62 2.40 4.90
C ALA A 180 -20.63 1.36 5.44
N ILE A 181 -19.66 0.98 4.60
CA ILE A 181 -18.61 0.05 4.98
C ILE A 181 -17.56 0.82 5.79
N ASP A 182 -17.32 0.37 7.02
CA ASP A 182 -16.29 0.94 7.87
C ASP A 182 -14.92 0.37 7.48
N ALA A 183 -14.06 1.20 6.93
CA ALA A 183 -12.71 0.84 6.50
C ALA A 183 -11.87 0.19 7.63
N ARG A 184 -12.11 0.55 8.89
CA ARG A 184 -11.41 0.00 10.05
C ARG A 184 -11.69 -1.49 10.23
N SER A 185 -12.93 -1.93 9.99
CA SER A 185 -13.29 -3.35 10.09
C SER A 185 -12.50 -4.20 9.08
N ILE A 186 -12.28 -3.66 7.89
CA ILE A 186 -11.45 -4.31 6.86
C ILE A 186 -9.98 -4.32 7.29
N LEU A 187 -9.44 -3.17 7.73
CA LEU A 187 -8.06 -3.05 8.19
C LEU A 187 -7.73 -4.01 9.34
N HIS A 188 -8.59 -4.09 10.35
CA HIS A 188 -8.40 -5.01 11.48
C HIS A 188 -8.37 -6.46 11.04
N THR A 189 -9.28 -6.85 10.14
CA THR A 189 -9.28 -8.20 9.57
C THR A 189 -8.01 -8.50 8.79
N LEU A 190 -7.63 -7.60 7.88
CA LEU A 190 -6.43 -7.78 7.08
C LEU A 190 -5.16 -7.84 7.95
N ALA A 191 -5.06 -6.99 8.98
CA ALA A 191 -3.91 -6.98 9.87
C ALA A 191 -3.84 -8.23 10.75
N ALA A 192 -4.98 -8.81 11.14
CA ALA A 192 -5.03 -10.06 11.91
C ALA A 192 -4.70 -11.28 11.04
N GLU A 193 -5.27 -11.36 9.84
CA GLU A 193 -5.10 -12.51 8.94
C GLU A 193 -3.78 -12.45 8.17
N TYR A 194 -3.27 -11.26 7.87
CA TYR A 194 -2.06 -11.03 7.06
C TYR A 194 -1.05 -10.10 7.77
N PRO A 195 -0.54 -10.45 8.95
CA PRO A 195 0.33 -9.55 9.74
C PRO A 195 1.67 -9.22 9.06
N SER A 196 2.12 -10.05 8.11
CA SER A 196 3.35 -9.85 7.35
C SER A 196 3.20 -8.93 6.14
N THR A 197 1.99 -8.52 5.79
CA THR A 197 1.71 -7.59 4.69
C THR A 197 1.62 -6.14 5.15
N TRP A 198 1.76 -5.21 4.21
CA TRP A 198 1.40 -3.81 4.42
C TRP A 198 -0.11 -3.68 4.34
N ASN A 199 -0.74 -3.30 5.43
CA ASN A 199 -2.16 -3.01 5.52
C ASN A 199 -2.34 -1.51 5.40
N PHE A 200 -3.14 -1.05 4.46
CA PHE A 200 -3.24 0.37 4.12
C PHE A 200 -4.68 0.85 3.96
N ALA A 201 -4.87 2.14 4.22
CA ALA A 201 -6.07 2.90 3.88
C ALA A 201 -5.68 4.31 3.44
N VAL A 202 -6.19 4.75 2.29
CA VAL A 202 -6.00 6.10 1.77
C VAL A 202 -7.23 6.51 0.97
N ALA A 203 -7.94 7.54 1.43
CA ALA A 203 -9.06 8.13 0.69
C ALA A 203 -10.11 7.11 0.18
N GLY A 204 -10.45 6.12 1.00
CA GLY A 204 -11.42 5.07 0.66
C GLY A 204 -10.81 3.80 0.05
N LEU A 205 -9.60 3.84 -0.49
CA LEU A 205 -8.89 2.63 -0.89
C LEU A 205 -8.37 1.91 0.36
N VAL A 206 -8.72 0.63 0.52
CA VAL A 206 -8.28 -0.22 1.63
C VAL A 206 -7.76 -1.53 1.08
N GLY A 207 -6.64 -2.02 1.61
CA GLY A 207 -6.06 -3.27 1.15
C GLY A 207 -4.89 -3.75 1.98
N ALA A 208 -4.34 -4.89 1.54
CA ALA A 208 -3.11 -5.48 2.07
C ALA A 208 -2.23 -5.95 0.92
N THR A 209 -0.92 -5.72 1.03
CA THR A 209 0.05 -6.15 0.01
C THR A 209 1.35 -6.63 0.63
N PRO A 210 1.92 -7.73 0.19
CA PRO A 210 3.27 -8.17 0.53
C PRO A 210 4.35 -7.49 -0.33
N GLU A 211 3.94 -6.85 -1.41
CA GLU A 211 4.83 -6.26 -2.42
C GLU A 211 5.24 -4.83 -2.04
N LEU A 212 6.48 -4.48 -2.32
CA LEU A 212 7.04 -3.16 -2.06
C LEU A 212 7.56 -2.58 -3.38
N LEU A 213 6.79 -1.67 -3.99
CA LEU A 213 7.23 -1.03 -5.22
C LEU A 213 8.57 -0.32 -5.02
N LEU A 214 8.65 0.63 -4.09
CA LEU A 214 9.88 1.33 -3.76
C LEU A 214 9.90 1.79 -2.29
N ARG A 215 11.09 1.68 -1.67
CA ARG A 215 11.42 2.36 -0.43
C ARG A 215 12.74 3.10 -0.60
N LEU A 216 12.71 4.40 -0.42
CA LEU A 216 13.92 5.22 -0.34
C LEU A 216 14.22 5.56 1.12
N THR A 217 15.36 5.08 1.61
CA THR A 217 15.80 5.36 2.99
C THR A 217 17.30 5.61 2.99
N LYS A 218 17.74 6.79 3.47
CA LYS A 218 19.16 7.16 3.56
C LYS A 218 19.92 6.94 2.24
N ARG A 219 19.33 7.32 1.12
CA ARG A 219 19.86 7.16 -0.25
C ARG A 219 19.91 5.71 -0.76
N MET A 220 19.38 4.76 -0.04
CA MET A 220 19.23 3.38 -0.50
C MET A 220 17.79 3.17 -0.98
N VAL A 221 17.65 2.71 -2.21
CA VAL A 221 16.39 2.26 -2.79
C VAL A 221 16.29 0.75 -2.58
N THR A 222 15.13 0.31 -2.13
CA THR A 222 14.75 -1.13 -2.05
C THR A 222 13.42 -1.32 -2.74
N SER A 223 13.28 -2.43 -3.44
CA SER A 223 12.02 -2.92 -4.01
C SER A 223 11.83 -4.38 -3.60
N ARG A 224 10.60 -4.85 -3.56
CA ARG A 224 10.27 -6.28 -3.49
C ARG A 224 9.30 -6.59 -4.60
N VAL A 225 9.76 -7.37 -5.57
CA VAL A 225 8.99 -7.81 -6.73
C VAL A 225 8.43 -9.19 -6.46
N LEU A 226 7.15 -9.38 -6.73
CA LEU A 226 6.46 -10.67 -6.61
C LEU A 226 5.83 -11.03 -7.96
N ALA A 227 6.12 -12.22 -8.46
CA ALA A 227 5.40 -12.83 -9.57
C ALA A 227 5.56 -14.34 -9.50
N GLY A 228 4.59 -15.09 -10.05
CA GLY A 228 4.47 -16.51 -9.80
C GLY A 228 3.82 -16.79 -8.45
N THR A 229 2.68 -17.49 -8.46
CA THR A 229 1.85 -17.69 -7.27
C THR A 229 1.32 -19.11 -7.19
N ILE A 230 1.36 -19.70 -5.99
CA ILE A 230 0.70 -20.97 -5.72
C ILE A 230 -0.06 -20.90 -4.39
N SER A 231 -1.27 -21.47 -4.36
CA SER A 231 -2.09 -21.50 -3.15
C SER A 231 -1.54 -22.50 -2.13
N LYS A 232 -1.60 -22.13 -0.87
CA LYS A 232 -1.33 -23.05 0.26
C LYS A 232 -2.54 -23.94 0.52
N THR A 233 -2.24 -25.14 1.00
CA THR A 233 -3.27 -26.12 1.39
C THR A 233 -3.51 -26.16 2.90
N GLY A 234 -2.56 -25.62 3.68
CA GLY A 234 -2.56 -25.70 5.13
C GLY A 234 -1.93 -27.01 5.68
N ASP A 235 -1.43 -27.88 4.80
CA ASP A 235 -0.64 -29.04 5.14
C ASP A 235 0.84 -28.75 4.87
N ASP A 236 1.68 -28.80 5.89
CA ASP A 236 3.06 -28.34 5.81
C ASP A 236 3.90 -29.16 4.81
N GLU A 237 3.71 -30.49 4.73
CA GLU A 237 4.46 -31.34 3.81
C GLU A 237 4.08 -31.06 2.36
N ARG A 238 2.78 -30.93 2.11
CA ARG A 238 2.24 -30.59 0.80
C ARG A 238 2.64 -29.17 0.37
N ASP A 239 2.58 -28.23 1.29
CA ASP A 239 2.96 -26.83 1.03
C ASP A 239 4.46 -26.73 0.74
N LEU A 240 5.32 -27.52 1.38
CA LEU A 240 6.73 -27.61 1.05
C LEU A 240 6.95 -28.17 -0.37
N ALA A 241 6.22 -29.20 -0.75
CA ALA A 241 6.28 -29.76 -2.12
C ALA A 241 5.81 -28.75 -3.17
N LEU A 242 4.75 -27.98 -2.87
CA LEU A 242 4.24 -26.91 -3.72
C LEU A 242 5.25 -25.76 -3.86
N ALA A 243 5.90 -25.36 -2.76
CA ALA A 243 6.97 -24.37 -2.79
C ALA A 243 8.14 -24.79 -3.69
N ALA A 244 8.57 -26.06 -3.57
CA ALA A 244 9.61 -26.62 -4.42
C ALA A 244 9.20 -26.71 -5.89
N SER A 245 7.92 -26.98 -6.17
CA SER A 245 7.36 -26.96 -7.54
C SER A 245 7.38 -25.56 -8.12
N LEU A 246 6.93 -24.54 -7.36
CA LEU A 246 6.95 -23.13 -7.76
C LEU A 246 8.37 -22.66 -8.08
N ALA A 247 9.33 -22.95 -7.20
CA ALA A 247 10.73 -22.57 -7.38
C ALA A 247 11.42 -23.21 -8.61
N ARG A 248 10.83 -24.27 -9.20
CA ARG A 248 11.35 -24.97 -10.39
C ARG A 248 10.49 -24.78 -11.63
N SER A 249 9.38 -24.07 -11.53
CA SER A 249 8.47 -23.81 -12.64
C SER A 249 9.14 -22.84 -13.62
N SER A 250 9.51 -23.32 -14.81
CA SER A 250 10.10 -22.45 -15.83
C SER A 250 9.18 -21.29 -16.22
N LYS A 251 7.87 -21.55 -16.32
CA LYS A 251 6.86 -20.54 -16.60
C LYS A 251 6.84 -19.43 -15.51
N ASP A 252 6.80 -19.84 -14.23
CA ASP A 252 6.70 -18.86 -13.13
C ASP A 252 8.01 -18.10 -12.94
N LEU A 253 9.16 -18.75 -13.18
CA LEU A 253 10.47 -18.10 -13.17
C LEU A 253 10.62 -17.08 -14.31
N GLU A 254 10.18 -17.40 -15.52
CA GLU A 254 10.17 -16.47 -16.65
C GLU A 254 9.24 -15.28 -16.37
N GLU A 255 8.04 -15.54 -15.87
CA GLU A 255 7.11 -14.49 -15.46
C GLU A 255 7.72 -13.56 -14.41
N HIS A 256 8.42 -14.13 -13.44
CA HIS A 256 9.09 -13.38 -12.37
C HIS A 256 10.24 -12.53 -12.91
N GLU A 257 11.04 -13.08 -13.83
CA GLU A 257 12.17 -12.37 -14.47
C GLU A 257 11.71 -11.11 -15.20
N TYR A 258 10.61 -11.16 -15.95
CA TYR A 258 10.03 -9.98 -16.59
C TYR A 258 9.70 -8.88 -15.57
N ALA A 259 9.08 -9.22 -14.46
CA ALA A 259 8.73 -8.25 -13.43
C ALA A 259 9.97 -7.64 -12.77
N VAL A 260 10.96 -8.46 -12.41
CA VAL A 260 12.22 -8.00 -11.80
C VAL A 260 12.98 -7.08 -12.74
N ARG A 261 13.14 -7.47 -14.00
CA ARG A 261 13.84 -6.68 -15.02
C ARG A 261 13.17 -5.32 -15.23
N SER A 262 11.84 -5.29 -15.33
CA SER A 262 11.07 -4.06 -15.49
C SER A 262 11.34 -3.04 -14.37
N VAL A 263 11.44 -3.51 -13.12
CA VAL A 263 11.74 -2.64 -11.98
C VAL A 263 13.22 -2.23 -11.98
N ALA A 264 14.14 -3.17 -12.21
CA ALA A 264 15.57 -2.91 -12.24
C ALA A 264 15.92 -1.85 -13.30
N ASP A 265 15.46 -2.01 -14.53
CA ASP A 265 15.70 -1.09 -15.64
C ASP A 265 15.12 0.31 -15.34
N ALA A 266 13.95 0.37 -14.69
CA ALA A 266 13.31 1.63 -14.34
C ALA A 266 14.09 2.43 -13.27
N ILE A 267 14.75 1.76 -12.33
CA ILE A 267 15.46 2.42 -11.22
C ILE A 267 16.95 2.62 -11.49
N GLU A 268 17.55 1.85 -12.40
CA GLU A 268 18.98 1.91 -12.73
C GLU A 268 19.50 3.33 -13.02
N PRO A 269 18.81 4.17 -13.82
CA PRO A 269 19.30 5.53 -14.12
C PRO A 269 19.42 6.45 -12.90
N PHE A 270 18.82 6.08 -11.78
CA PHE A 270 18.81 6.85 -10.53
C PHE A 270 19.76 6.31 -9.47
N CYS A 271 20.43 5.17 -9.75
CA CYS A 271 21.30 4.47 -8.81
C CYS A 271 22.77 4.50 -9.28
N THR A 272 23.70 4.57 -8.32
CA THR A 272 25.14 4.44 -8.62
C THR A 272 25.57 2.99 -8.79
N SER A 273 24.80 2.06 -8.23
CA SER A 273 24.95 0.61 -8.36
C SER A 273 23.63 -0.07 -8.03
N ILE A 274 23.36 -1.20 -8.66
CA ILE A 274 22.20 -2.05 -8.39
C ILE A 274 22.71 -3.43 -8.03
N ASN A 275 22.04 -4.08 -7.07
CA ASN A 275 22.20 -5.48 -6.76
C ASN A 275 20.87 -6.18 -6.98
N VAL A 276 20.79 -7.05 -7.97
CA VAL A 276 19.63 -7.90 -8.26
C VAL A 276 20.07 -9.35 -8.04
N PRO A 277 19.46 -10.08 -7.08
CA PRO A 277 19.73 -11.49 -6.87
C PRO A 277 19.47 -12.31 -8.15
N GLU A 278 20.35 -13.28 -8.44
CA GLU A 278 20.24 -14.15 -9.61
C GLU A 278 19.02 -15.08 -9.57
N SER A 279 18.56 -15.43 -8.36
CA SER A 279 17.44 -16.34 -8.18
C SER A 279 16.46 -15.79 -7.15
N PRO A 280 15.15 -15.91 -7.42
CA PRO A 280 14.13 -15.58 -6.44
C PRO A 280 14.12 -16.57 -5.27
N PHE A 281 13.56 -16.12 -4.16
CA PHE A 281 13.20 -17.01 -3.04
C PHE A 281 11.67 -17.21 -3.00
N VAL A 282 11.20 -18.24 -2.28
CA VAL A 282 9.76 -18.43 -2.08
C VAL A 282 9.33 -17.69 -0.81
N LEU A 283 8.45 -16.71 -1.00
CA LEU A 283 7.82 -15.96 0.08
C LEU A 283 6.52 -16.66 0.51
N HIS A 284 6.46 -17.10 1.78
CA HIS A 284 5.27 -17.71 2.36
C HIS A 284 4.37 -16.66 2.99
N LEU A 285 3.13 -16.58 2.54
CA LEU A 285 2.05 -15.81 3.16
C LEU A 285 1.06 -16.75 3.86
N ALA A 286 -0.02 -16.19 4.40
CA ALA A 286 -1.02 -16.99 5.13
C ALA A 286 -1.71 -18.02 4.22
N ASN A 287 -2.08 -17.63 2.99
CA ASN A 287 -2.90 -18.41 2.07
C ASN A 287 -2.23 -18.77 0.74
N VAL A 288 -1.11 -18.10 0.40
CA VAL A 288 -0.38 -18.31 -0.86
C VAL A 288 1.12 -18.27 -0.65
N MET A 289 1.86 -18.71 -1.66
CA MET A 289 3.31 -18.55 -1.79
C MET A 289 3.61 -17.86 -3.11
N HIS A 290 4.62 -16.99 -3.10
CA HIS A 290 5.08 -16.26 -4.28
C HIS A 290 6.57 -16.47 -4.51
N LEU A 291 7.02 -16.39 -5.77
CA LEU A 291 8.42 -16.07 -6.03
C LEU A 291 8.65 -14.59 -5.69
N ALA A 292 9.75 -14.30 -5.04
CA ALA A 292 10.10 -12.95 -4.57
C ALA A 292 11.57 -12.63 -4.82
N THR A 293 11.83 -11.37 -5.20
CA THR A 293 13.19 -10.79 -5.31
C THR A 293 13.22 -9.45 -4.61
N ASP A 294 14.21 -9.24 -3.72
CA ASP A 294 14.43 -8.00 -2.96
C ASP A 294 15.57 -7.18 -3.55
#